data_821948a6b57ef2ad271de6c5e8f50ac1
#
_entry.id   821948a6b57ef2ad271de6c5e8f50ac1
#
_cell.length_a   1.000
_cell.length_b   1.000
_cell.length_c   1.000
_cell.angle_alpha   90.00
_cell.angle_beta   90.00
_cell.angle_gamma   90.00
#
_symmetry.space_group_name_H-M   'P 1'
#
loop_
_entity.id
_entity.type
_entity.pdbx_description
1 polymer ?
#
loop_
_entity_poly.entity_id
_entity_poly.type
_entity_poly.pdbx_seq_one_letter_code
_entity_poly.pdbx_strand_id
1 'polypeptide(L)' 'MEREIEGIVDAQLPSGLYRVAVDGSRSITAHVGGGVERNFIRLLVGDRVVVEVTARDLTRGRIVRKL' A
#
# COMPACT_ATOMS: atom_id res chain seq x y z
N MET A 1 -15.51 0.13 8.15
CA MET A 1 -15.22 1.49 7.70
C MET A 1 -13.81 1.54 7.12
N GLU A 2 -13.67 2.16 5.96
CA GLU A 2 -12.38 2.21 5.28
C GLU A 2 -11.63 3.48 5.67
N ARG A 3 -10.31 3.36 5.71
CA ARG A 3 -9.44 4.48 6.02
C ARG A 3 -8.31 4.52 5.02
N GLU A 4 -7.89 5.71 4.67
CA GLU A 4 -6.73 5.90 3.82
C GLU A 4 -5.57 6.34 4.68
N ILE A 5 -4.43 5.69 4.49
CA ILE A 5 -3.23 5.94 5.26
C ILE A 5 -2.08 6.14 4.29
N GLU A 6 -1.32 7.20 4.49
CA GLU A 6 -0.16 7.46 3.65
C GLU A 6 1.04 6.69 4.21
N GLY A 7 1.85 6.12 3.32
CA GLY A 7 3.03 5.41 3.72
C GLY A 7 4.06 5.35 2.62
N ILE A 8 5.14 4.63 2.88
CA ILE A 8 6.26 4.50 1.95
C ILE A 8 6.49 3.02 1.70
N VAL A 9 6.59 2.66 0.42
CA VAL A 9 6.89 1.27 0.05
C VAL A 9 8.31 0.97 0.51
N ASP A 10 8.48 -0.05 1.35
CA ASP A 10 9.81 -0.39 1.84
C ASP A 10 10.27 -1.78 1.41
N ALA A 11 9.40 -2.56 0.76
CA ALA A 11 9.80 -3.85 0.20
C ALA A 11 8.79 -4.33 -0.82
N GLN A 12 9.28 -5.05 -1.80
CA GLN A 12 8.42 -5.78 -2.73
C GLN A 12 8.38 -7.22 -2.24
N LEU A 13 7.17 -7.76 -2.12
CA LEU A 13 6.94 -9.09 -1.61
C LEU A 13 6.48 -10.00 -2.74
N PRO A 14 6.54 -11.32 -2.55
CA PRO A 14 6.05 -12.25 -3.56
C PRO A 14 4.57 -12.02 -3.87
N SER A 15 4.15 -12.45 -5.04
CA SER A 15 2.75 -12.46 -5.48
C SER A 15 2.16 -11.06 -5.64
N GLY A 16 2.99 -10.10 -6.00
CA GLY A 16 2.48 -8.76 -6.30
C GLY A 16 2.10 -7.96 -5.07
N LEU A 17 2.61 -8.34 -3.92
CA LEU A 17 2.35 -7.61 -2.68
C LEU A 17 3.48 -6.65 -2.38
N TYR A 18 3.18 -5.65 -1.56
CA TYR A 18 4.16 -4.65 -1.15
C TYR A 18 4.04 -4.45 0.35
N ARG A 19 5.18 -4.21 1.00
CA ARG A 19 5.16 -3.80 2.38
C ARG A 19 5.28 -2.28 2.41
N VAL A 20 4.34 -1.65 3.08
CA VAL A 20 4.27 -0.19 3.16
C VAL A 20 4.46 0.22 4.62
N ALA A 21 5.52 0.97 4.87
CA ALA A 21 5.77 1.51 6.20
C ALA A 21 4.88 2.73 6.41
N VAL A 22 4.08 2.73 7.46
CA VAL A 22 3.08 3.78 7.65
C VAL A 22 3.40 4.72 8.80
N ASP A 23 3.97 4.22 9.88
CA ASP A 23 4.49 5.10 10.94
C ASP A 23 5.40 4.26 11.83
N GLY A 24 6.35 4.90 12.44
CA GLY A 24 7.22 4.27 13.41
C GLY A 24 7.62 2.86 13.00
N SER A 25 7.14 1.87 13.75
CA SER A 25 7.46 0.47 13.50
C SER A 25 6.34 -0.29 12.80
N ARG A 26 5.29 0.39 12.37
CA ARG A 26 4.13 -0.28 11.78
C ARG A 26 4.25 -0.36 10.27
N SER A 27 3.74 -1.46 9.73
CA SER A 27 3.70 -1.63 8.28
C SER A 27 2.42 -2.33 7.89
N ILE A 28 2.09 -2.18 6.61
CA ILE A 28 0.88 -2.78 6.02
C ILE A 28 1.33 -3.60 4.83
N THR A 29 0.79 -4.81 4.70
CA THR A 29 0.98 -5.61 3.48
C THR A 29 -0.14 -5.22 2.53
N ALA A 30 0.22 -4.72 1.36
CA ALA A 30 -0.76 -4.14 0.45
C ALA A 30 -0.61 -4.70 -0.96
N HIS A 31 -1.72 -4.72 -1.67
CA HIS A 31 -1.73 -5.05 -3.08
C HIS A 31 -2.16 -3.80 -3.86
N VAL A 32 -1.91 -3.81 -5.16
CA VAL A 32 -2.27 -2.68 -6.02
C VAL A 32 -3.75 -2.78 -6.36
N GLY A 33 -4.48 -1.70 -6.14
CA GLY A 33 -5.89 -1.64 -6.50
C GLY A 33 -6.06 -1.63 -8.02
N GLY A 34 -7.22 -2.08 -8.49
CA GLY A 34 -7.47 -2.24 -9.91
C GLY A 34 -7.28 -0.97 -10.73
N GLY A 35 -7.68 0.18 -10.20
CA GLY A 35 -7.50 1.43 -10.91
C GLY A 35 -6.04 1.80 -11.10
N VAL A 36 -5.24 1.57 -10.07
CA VAL A 36 -3.80 1.84 -10.13
C VAL A 36 -3.14 0.90 -11.11
N GLU A 37 -3.53 -0.38 -11.06
CA GLU A 37 -2.98 -1.38 -11.95
C GLU A 37 -3.26 -1.06 -13.41
N ARG A 38 -4.43 -0.55 -13.70
CA ARG A 38 -4.81 -0.22 -15.07
C ARG A 38 -3.96 0.90 -15.64
N ASN A 39 -3.39 1.72 -14.80
CA ASN A 39 -2.53 2.82 -15.24
C ASN A 39 -1.07 2.43 -15.30
N PHE A 40 -0.78 1.15 -15.08
CA PHE A 40 0.58 0.62 -15.15
C PHE A 40 1.55 1.38 -14.26
N ILE A 41 1.09 1.78 -13.10
CA ILE A 41 1.94 2.47 -12.15
C ILE A 41 2.94 1.49 -11.60
N ARG A 42 4.22 1.80 -11.79
CA ARG A 42 5.28 0.98 -11.24
C ARG A 42 5.62 1.50 -9.85
N LEU A 43 5.61 0.60 -8.89
CA LEU A 43 5.94 0.96 -7.52
C LEU A 43 7.34 0.46 -7.20
N LEU A 44 8.14 1.36 -6.66
CA LEU A 44 9.51 1.06 -6.27
C LEU A 44 9.66 1.32 -4.78
N VAL A 45 10.62 0.64 -4.18
CA VAL A 45 10.98 0.92 -2.79
C VAL A 45 11.32 2.40 -2.67
N GLY A 46 10.72 3.07 -1.71
CA GLY A 46 10.88 4.50 -1.53
C GLY A 46 9.72 5.34 -2.02
N ASP A 47 8.83 4.76 -2.82
CA ASP A 47 7.67 5.51 -3.32
C ASP A 47 6.66 5.76 -2.20
N ARG A 48 6.09 6.96 -2.22
CA ARG A 48 5.02 7.31 -1.29
C ARG A 48 3.69 6.94 -1.91
N VAL A 49 2.85 6.31 -1.12
CA VAL A 49 1.57 5.80 -1.60
C VAL A 49 0.49 6.04 -0.56
N VAL A 50 -0.76 5.94 -1.00
CA VAL A 50 -1.91 5.94 -0.11
C VAL A 50 -2.50 4.54 -0.14
N VAL A 51 -2.68 3.97 1.05
CA VAL A 51 -3.19 2.62 1.23
C VAL A 51 -4.55 2.70 1.90
N GLU A 52 -5.51 1.98 1.36
CA GLU A 52 -6.83 1.89 1.96
C GLU A 52 -6.91 0.62 2.79
N VAL A 53 -7.31 0.76 4.04
CA VAL A 53 -7.47 -0.36 4.96
C VAL A 53 -8.86 -0.32 5.57
N THR A 54 -9.31 -1.46 6.08
CA THR A 54 -10.59 -1.52 6.80
C THR A 54 -10.31 -1.57 8.29
N ALA A 55 -11.32 -1.20 9.09
CA ALA A 55 -11.18 -1.25 10.53
C ALA A 55 -11.00 -2.68 11.05
N ARG A 56 -11.39 -3.67 10.27
CA ARG A 56 -11.25 -5.06 10.66
C ARG A 56 -9.82 -5.53 10.67
N ASP A 57 -9.01 -5.03 9.75
CA ASP A 57 -7.65 -5.51 9.61
C ASP A 57 -6.78 -4.37 9.12
N LEU A 58 -6.11 -3.74 10.06
CA LEU A 58 -5.23 -2.60 9.76
C LEU A 58 -3.85 -3.04 9.29
N THR A 59 -3.62 -4.35 9.16
CA THR A 59 -2.33 -4.87 8.71
C THR A 59 -2.31 -5.18 7.23
N ARG A 60 -3.46 -5.12 6.57
CA ARG A 60 -3.57 -5.39 5.15
C ARG A 60 -4.36 -4.30 4.48
N GLY A 61 -3.99 -4.00 3.24
CA GLY A 61 -4.67 -2.95 2.55
C GLY A 61 -4.49 -3.01 1.05
N ARG A 62 -4.95 -1.96 0.41
CA ARG A 62 -4.89 -1.82 -1.04
C ARG A 62 -4.29 -0.47 -1.36
N ILE A 63 -3.29 -0.46 -2.22
CA ILE A 63 -2.70 0.79 -2.67
C ILE A 63 -3.65 1.40 -3.68
N VAL A 64 -4.14 2.59 -3.38
CA VAL A 64 -5.13 3.26 -4.22
C VAL A 64 -4.53 4.44 -4.98
N ARG A 65 -3.36 4.91 -4.58
CA ARG A 65 -2.79 6.10 -5.20
C ARG A 65 -1.29 6.16 -4.93
N LYS A 66 -0.55 6.59 -5.92
CA LYS A 66 0.88 6.89 -5.76
C LYS A 66 1.02 8.40 -5.70
N LEU A 67 1.75 8.87 -4.72
CA LEU A 67 1.96 10.30 -4.52
C LEU A 67 3.20 10.83 -5.25
#